data_c41c0897a2ec35743fdede37f2448e5b
#
_entry.id   c41c0897a2ec35743fdede37f2448e5b
#
_cell.length_a   1.000
_cell.length_b   1.000
_cell.length_c   1.000
_cell.angle_alpha   90.00
_cell.angle_beta   90.00
_cell.angle_gamma   90.00
#
_symmetry.space_group_name_H-M   'P 1'
#
loop_
_entity.id
_entity.type
_entity.pdbx_description
1 polymer ?
#
loop_
_entity_poly.entity_id
_entity_poly.type
_entity_poly.pdbx_seq_one_letter_code
_entity_poly.pdbx_strand_id
1 'polypeptide(L)'
;MFSFNKSEHLCGETQINRLFAEGKAFIVYPVRVVYMFKSEDIPTIKVLVSVPKKKFKRAVARNRLKRLMRESYRLNKTSLLAFCSEKQLSLQIAFCYVGNESADFQTIESKIKIALEKIIQAESK
;
A
#
# COMPACT_ATOMS: atom_id res chain seq x y z
N MET A 1 2.50 10.98 14.65
CA MET A 1 3.81 11.13 13.99
C MET A 1 3.88 10.22 12.76
N PHE A 2 4.41 10.74 11.68
CA PHE A 2 4.47 10.00 10.43
C PHE A 2 5.75 9.18 10.34
N SER A 3 5.73 7.98 10.87
CA SER A 3 6.86 7.05 10.76
C SER A 3 6.39 5.76 10.11
N PHE A 4 7.33 5.07 9.46
CA PHE A 4 7.06 3.77 8.84
C PHE A 4 7.90 2.73 9.59
N ASN A 5 7.30 2.17 10.63
CA ASN A 5 7.98 1.25 11.52
C ASN A 5 8.06 -0.16 10.91
N LYS A 6 9.00 -0.94 11.44
CA LYS A 6 9.17 -2.33 11.00
C LYS A 6 7.87 -3.13 11.15
N SER A 7 7.08 -2.84 12.17
CA SER A 7 5.80 -3.52 12.40
C SER A 7 4.75 -3.23 11.32
N GLU A 8 4.95 -2.16 10.54
CA GLU A 8 4.04 -1.80 9.44
C GLU A 8 4.40 -2.51 8.14
N HIS A 9 5.55 -3.17 8.07
CA HIS A 9 5.94 -3.90 6.87
C HIS A 9 5.23 -5.25 6.82
N LEU A 10 4.56 -5.50 5.71
CA LEU A 10 3.98 -6.82 5.46
C LEU A 10 5.09 -7.77 5.04
N CYS A 11 5.31 -8.79 5.82
CA CYS A 11 6.32 -9.80 5.53
C CYS A 11 5.76 -11.19 5.84
N GLY A 12 6.47 -12.21 5.35
CA GLY A 12 6.01 -13.57 5.47
C GLY A 12 5.29 -14.03 4.21
N GLU A 13 5.87 -15.02 3.56
CA GLU A 13 5.39 -15.51 2.28
C GLU A 13 3.92 -15.94 2.32
N THR A 14 3.53 -16.62 3.40
CA THR A 14 2.15 -17.09 3.54
C THR A 14 1.15 -15.94 3.58
N GLN A 15 1.47 -14.88 4.35
CA GLN A 15 0.58 -13.73 4.46
C GLN A 15 0.48 -12.97 3.13
N ILE A 16 1.60 -12.82 2.45
CA ILE A 16 1.64 -12.14 1.14
C ILE A 16 0.83 -12.93 0.11
N ASN A 17 1.03 -14.23 0.05
CA ASN A 17 0.29 -15.09 -0.89
C ASN A 17 -1.21 -15.04 -0.62
N ARG A 18 -1.60 -15.04 0.64
CA ARG A 18 -2.99 -14.96 1.03
C ARG A 18 -3.62 -13.62 0.60
N LEU A 19 -2.89 -12.52 0.80
CA LEU A 19 -3.35 -11.20 0.37
C LEU A 19 -3.63 -11.18 -1.12
N PHE A 20 -2.71 -11.69 -1.94
CA PHE A 20 -2.89 -11.68 -3.38
C PHE A 20 -3.99 -12.66 -3.86
N ALA A 21 -4.23 -13.73 -3.10
CA ALA A 21 -5.27 -14.70 -3.45
C ALA A 21 -6.67 -14.25 -3.03
N GLU A 22 -6.80 -13.64 -1.86
CA GLU A 22 -8.11 -13.33 -1.27
C GLU A 22 -8.44 -11.83 -1.23
N GLY A 23 -7.46 -10.96 -1.42
CA GLY A 23 -7.66 -9.52 -1.32
C GLY A 23 -8.42 -8.94 -2.50
N LYS A 24 -8.97 -7.75 -2.29
CA LYS A 24 -9.58 -6.95 -3.34
C LYS A 24 -8.50 -6.17 -4.07
N ALA A 25 -8.66 -5.96 -5.37
CA ALA A 25 -7.66 -5.27 -6.17
C ALA A 25 -8.28 -4.20 -7.05
N PHE A 26 -7.54 -3.12 -7.24
CA PHE A 26 -7.89 -2.07 -8.19
C PHE A 26 -6.62 -1.37 -8.65
N ILE A 27 -6.74 -0.56 -9.70
CA ILE A 27 -5.59 0.16 -10.27
C ILE A 27 -5.87 1.65 -10.24
N VAL A 28 -4.89 2.41 -9.70
CA VAL A 28 -4.78 3.85 -9.89
C VAL A 28 -3.43 4.04 -10.57
N TYR A 29 -3.43 3.95 -11.89
CA TYR A 29 -2.20 3.90 -12.68
C TYR A 29 -1.23 5.03 -12.31
N PRO A 30 0.06 4.78 -12.09
CA PRO A 30 0.78 3.53 -12.38
C PRO A 30 0.89 2.55 -11.21
N VAL A 31 -0.02 2.62 -10.24
CA VAL A 31 0.02 1.77 -9.05
C VAL A 31 -1.19 0.83 -9.02
N ARG A 32 -0.93 -0.47 -8.88
CA ARG A 32 -1.97 -1.45 -8.62
C ARG A 32 -2.01 -1.69 -7.11
N VAL A 33 -3.21 -1.70 -6.57
CA VAL A 33 -3.42 -1.86 -5.12
C VAL A 33 -4.18 -3.14 -4.84
N VAL A 34 -3.66 -3.94 -3.91
CA VAL A 34 -4.35 -5.13 -3.40
C VAL A 34 -4.48 -4.96 -1.89
N TYR A 35 -5.67 -5.14 -1.36
CA TYR A 35 -5.88 -4.93 0.07
C TYR A 35 -6.88 -5.92 0.64
N MET A 36 -6.78 -6.14 1.97
CA MET A 36 -7.66 -7.03 2.69
C MET A 36 -7.84 -6.53 4.11
N PHE A 37 -9.10 -6.43 4.54
CA PHE A 37 -9.43 -6.08 5.93
C PHE A 37 -9.68 -7.35 6.75
N LYS A 38 -9.40 -7.25 8.04
CA LYS A 38 -9.67 -8.32 8.98
C LYS A 38 -10.05 -7.71 10.34
N SER A 39 -11.11 -8.22 10.97
CA SER A 39 -11.49 -7.77 12.30
C SER A 39 -10.48 -8.25 13.33
N GLU A 40 -9.99 -7.32 14.14
CA GLU A 40 -9.04 -7.64 15.19
C GLU A 40 -9.23 -6.72 16.40
N ASP A 41 -8.92 -7.23 17.60
CA ASP A 41 -9.05 -6.45 18.82
C ASP A 41 -8.07 -5.28 18.83
N ILE A 42 -6.85 -5.52 18.33
CA ILE A 42 -5.83 -4.48 18.22
C ILE A 42 -5.54 -4.26 16.73
N PRO A 43 -6.15 -3.23 16.14
CA PRO A 43 -5.97 -2.98 14.70
C PRO A 43 -4.53 -2.66 14.33
N THR A 44 -4.06 -3.28 13.25
CA THR A 44 -2.73 -3.00 12.69
C THR A 44 -2.86 -2.80 11.18
N ILE A 45 -1.95 -2.00 10.61
CA ILE A 45 -1.86 -1.84 9.17
C ILE A 45 -0.48 -2.30 8.72
N LYS A 46 -0.44 -3.21 7.76
CA LYS A 46 0.80 -3.72 7.20
C LYS A 46 0.84 -3.44 5.71
N VAL A 47 2.00 -2.99 5.23
CA VAL A 47 2.17 -2.50 3.86
C VAL A 47 3.31 -3.22 3.16
N LEU A 48 3.07 -3.59 1.91
CA LEU A 48 4.07 -4.14 1.01
C LEU A 48 4.18 -3.21 -0.20
N VAL A 49 5.40 -2.93 -0.66
CA VAL A 49 5.62 -2.23 -1.92
C VAL A 49 6.42 -3.13 -2.84
N SER A 50 6.07 -3.12 -4.13
CA SER A 50 6.68 -4.00 -5.11
C SER A 50 6.90 -3.27 -6.43
N VAL A 51 8.07 -3.48 -7.04
CA VAL A 51 8.40 -2.97 -8.37
C VAL A 51 9.01 -4.12 -9.15
N PRO A 52 8.42 -4.52 -10.30
CA PRO A 52 8.88 -5.71 -11.02
C PRO A 52 10.25 -5.53 -11.67
N LYS A 53 11.07 -6.57 -11.58
CA LYS A 53 12.39 -6.60 -12.19
C LYS A 53 12.34 -6.53 -13.71
N LYS A 54 11.27 -7.05 -14.30
CA LYS A 54 11.12 -7.07 -15.76
C LYS A 54 11.08 -5.66 -16.34
N LYS A 55 10.47 -4.72 -15.63
CA LYS A 55 10.30 -3.34 -16.10
C LYS A 55 11.43 -2.43 -15.69
N PHE A 56 12.04 -2.70 -14.54
CA PHE A 56 13.12 -1.89 -13.98
C PHE A 56 14.26 -2.81 -13.55
N LYS A 57 15.15 -3.07 -14.48
CA LYS A 57 16.26 -4.03 -14.26
C LYS A 57 17.27 -3.55 -13.23
N ARG A 58 17.50 -2.25 -13.13
CA ARG A 58 18.44 -1.69 -12.17
C ARG A 58 17.81 -1.60 -10.79
N ALA A 59 18.53 -2.14 -9.80
CA ALA A 59 18.08 -2.11 -8.42
C ALA A 59 17.88 -0.69 -7.91
N VAL A 60 18.72 0.26 -8.34
CA VAL A 60 18.60 1.67 -7.97
C VAL A 60 17.24 2.24 -8.36
N ALA A 61 16.80 1.96 -9.59
CA ALA A 61 15.50 2.46 -10.08
C ALA A 61 14.34 1.84 -9.28
N ARG A 62 14.40 0.53 -9.05
CA ARG A 62 13.36 -0.14 -8.26
C ARG A 62 13.31 0.39 -6.83
N ASN A 63 14.45 0.54 -6.20
CA ASN A 63 14.51 1.02 -4.81
C ASN A 63 14.01 2.45 -4.69
N ARG A 64 14.29 3.29 -5.69
CA ARG A 64 13.76 4.65 -5.73
C ARG A 64 12.23 4.65 -5.74
N LEU A 65 11.62 3.87 -6.63
CA LEU A 65 10.17 3.80 -6.73
C LEU A 65 9.54 3.22 -5.47
N LYS A 66 10.14 2.19 -4.90
CA LYS A 66 9.67 1.65 -3.62
C LYS A 66 9.70 2.70 -2.51
N ARG A 67 10.78 3.46 -2.44
CA ARG A 67 10.92 4.53 -1.45
C ARG A 67 9.85 5.60 -1.64
N LEU A 68 9.60 6.00 -2.88
CA LEU A 68 8.56 7.00 -3.16
C LEU A 68 7.17 6.52 -2.76
N MET A 69 6.86 5.25 -3.01
CA MET A 69 5.57 4.69 -2.61
C MET A 69 5.44 4.60 -1.09
N ARG A 70 6.48 4.18 -0.38
CA ARG A 70 6.47 4.13 1.08
C ARG A 70 6.32 5.52 1.67
N GLU A 71 7.03 6.50 1.14
CA GLU A 71 6.98 7.87 1.61
C GLU A 71 5.59 8.48 1.39
N SER A 72 4.98 8.23 0.23
CA SER A 72 3.64 8.69 -0.07
C SER A 72 2.61 8.10 0.91
N TYR A 73 2.73 6.83 1.21
CA TYR A 73 1.87 6.19 2.21
C TYR A 73 2.09 6.80 3.59
N ARG A 74 3.36 6.92 4.00
CA ARG A 74 3.71 7.44 5.32
C ARG A 74 3.11 8.83 5.57
N LEU A 75 3.18 9.69 4.56
CA LEU A 75 2.69 11.07 4.69
C LEU A 75 1.18 11.18 4.66
N ASN A 76 0.48 10.18 4.13
CA ASN A 76 -0.97 10.27 3.89
C ASN A 76 -1.79 9.22 4.63
N LYS A 77 -1.19 8.48 5.56
CA LYS A 77 -1.85 7.37 6.23
C LYS A 77 -2.78 7.74 7.39
N THR A 78 -2.79 8.99 7.82
CA THR A 78 -3.51 9.42 9.02
C THR A 78 -5.01 9.07 8.97
N SER A 79 -5.68 9.37 7.86
CA SER A 79 -7.11 9.07 7.71
C SER A 79 -7.37 7.58 7.74
N LEU A 80 -6.48 6.80 7.13
CA LEU A 80 -6.61 5.35 7.10
C LEU A 80 -6.42 4.75 8.50
N LEU A 81 -5.44 5.24 9.26
CA LEU A 81 -5.22 4.81 10.63
C LEU A 81 -6.45 5.08 11.50
N ALA A 82 -7.02 6.29 11.38
CA ALA A 82 -8.21 6.66 12.12
C ALA A 82 -9.40 5.77 11.75
N PHE A 83 -9.58 5.51 10.48
CA PHE A 83 -10.65 4.64 9.99
C PHE A 83 -10.52 3.22 10.56
N CYS A 84 -9.33 2.63 10.48
CA CYS A 84 -9.10 1.28 10.98
C CYS A 84 -9.29 1.19 12.49
N SER A 85 -8.83 2.20 13.22
CA SER A 85 -8.99 2.25 14.67
C SER A 85 -10.47 2.33 15.06
N GLU A 86 -11.22 3.19 14.40
CA GLU A 86 -12.64 3.38 14.67
C GLU A 86 -13.47 2.12 14.37
N LYS A 87 -13.14 1.44 13.28
CA LYS A 87 -13.87 0.24 12.84
C LYS A 87 -13.33 -1.05 13.45
N GLN A 88 -12.24 -0.99 14.20
CA GLN A 88 -11.59 -2.17 14.78
C GLN A 88 -11.19 -3.17 13.69
N LEU A 89 -10.57 -2.66 12.63
CA LEU A 89 -10.12 -3.45 11.49
C LEU A 89 -8.62 -3.35 11.30
N SER A 90 -8.00 -4.49 11.05
CA SER A 90 -6.62 -4.53 10.55
C SER A 90 -6.64 -4.55 9.04
N LEU A 91 -5.62 -4.00 8.42
CA LEU A 91 -5.53 -3.86 6.98
C LEU A 91 -4.17 -4.35 6.49
N GLN A 92 -4.18 -5.14 5.42
CA GLN A 92 -2.99 -5.48 4.66
C GLN A 92 -3.11 -4.85 3.29
N ILE A 93 -2.08 -4.13 2.84
CA ILE A 93 -2.08 -3.44 1.55
C ILE A 93 -0.80 -3.77 0.80
N ALA A 94 -0.92 -4.06 -0.49
CA ALA A 94 0.21 -4.16 -1.40
C ALA A 94 0.09 -3.07 -2.46
N PHE A 95 1.12 -2.24 -2.59
CA PHE A 95 1.23 -1.26 -3.66
C PHE A 95 2.23 -1.81 -4.67
N CYS A 96 1.74 -2.13 -5.86
CA CYS A 96 2.55 -2.72 -6.93
C CYS A 96 2.67 -1.73 -8.08
N TYR A 97 3.89 -1.38 -8.45
CA TYR A 97 4.12 -0.46 -9.55
C TYR A 97 3.91 -1.21 -10.87
N VAL A 98 2.96 -0.74 -11.70
CA VAL A 98 2.65 -1.39 -12.98
C VAL A 98 2.98 -0.51 -14.18
N GLY A 99 3.50 0.70 -13.95
CA GLY A 99 3.92 1.57 -15.01
C GLY A 99 5.20 1.09 -15.69
N ASN A 100 5.37 1.45 -16.95
CA ASN A 100 6.55 1.09 -17.73
C ASN A 100 7.69 2.09 -17.57
N GLU A 101 7.38 3.28 -17.08
CA GLU A 101 8.34 4.36 -16.89
C GLU A 101 8.35 4.81 -15.43
N SER A 102 9.46 5.40 -15.01
CA SER A 102 9.58 5.98 -13.68
C SER A 102 8.67 7.21 -13.55
N ALA A 103 8.23 7.49 -12.34
CA ALA A 103 7.41 8.66 -12.04
C ALA A 103 8.03 9.44 -10.89
N ASP A 104 7.69 10.73 -10.78
CA ASP A 104 8.18 11.55 -9.68
C ASP A 104 7.31 11.36 -8.43
N PHE A 105 7.77 11.94 -7.33
CA PHE A 105 7.08 11.82 -6.05
C PHE A 105 5.66 12.37 -6.10
N GLN A 106 5.47 13.55 -6.72
CA GLN A 106 4.13 14.17 -6.76
C GLN A 106 3.12 13.28 -7.48
N THR A 107 3.52 12.68 -8.59
CA THR A 107 2.67 11.77 -9.34
C THR A 107 2.30 10.55 -8.49
N ILE A 108 3.29 9.92 -7.88
CA ILE A 108 3.06 8.74 -7.06
C ILE A 108 2.21 9.09 -5.84
N GLU A 109 2.51 10.20 -5.18
CA GLU A 109 1.74 10.62 -3.99
C GLU A 109 0.28 10.85 -4.33
N SER A 110 -0.02 11.54 -5.43
CA SER A 110 -1.41 11.79 -5.81
C SER A 110 -2.17 10.50 -6.05
N LYS A 111 -1.52 9.51 -6.66
CA LYS A 111 -2.17 8.21 -6.92
C LYS A 111 -2.38 7.41 -5.65
N ILE A 112 -1.43 7.42 -4.75
CA ILE A 112 -1.57 6.72 -3.46
C ILE A 112 -2.65 7.37 -2.61
N LYS A 113 -2.74 8.70 -2.59
CA LYS A 113 -3.84 9.39 -1.92
C LYS A 113 -5.21 8.92 -2.42
N ILE A 114 -5.37 8.86 -3.73
CA ILE A 114 -6.62 8.39 -4.34
C ILE A 114 -6.89 6.93 -3.93
N ALA A 115 -5.86 6.10 -3.92
CA ALA A 115 -5.99 4.71 -3.54
C ALA A 115 -6.47 4.57 -2.09
N LEU A 116 -5.87 5.31 -1.17
CA LEU A 116 -6.27 5.26 0.24
C LEU A 116 -7.71 5.72 0.43
N GLU A 117 -8.13 6.78 -0.27
CA GLU A 117 -9.51 7.25 -0.22
C GLU A 117 -10.49 6.20 -0.75
N LYS A 118 -10.14 5.52 -1.85
CA LYS A 118 -10.98 4.47 -2.42
C LYS A 118 -11.15 3.30 -1.46
N ILE A 119 -10.09 2.91 -0.75
CA ILE A 119 -10.17 1.83 0.23
C ILE A 119 -11.15 2.19 1.34
N ILE A 120 -11.04 3.40 1.89
CA ILE A 120 -11.92 3.88 2.95
C ILE A 120 -13.37 3.92 2.47
N GLN A 121 -13.62 4.46 1.29
CA GLN A 121 -14.96 4.57 0.73
C GLN A 121 -15.59 3.20 0.47
N ALA A 122 -14.81 2.27 -0.04
CA ALA A 122 -15.32 0.92 -0.33
C ALA A 122 -15.74 0.18 0.94
N GLU A 123 -15.00 0.35 2.03
CA GLU A 123 -15.28 -0.36 3.28
C GLU A 123 -16.32 0.35 4.14
N SER A 124 -16.55 1.64 3.93
CA SER A 124 -17.54 2.40 4.72
C SER A 124 -18.98 2.24 4.25
N LYS A 125 -19.18 1.53 3.15
CA LYS A 125 -20.53 1.25 2.64
C LYS A 125 -21.20 0.09 3.36
#